data_6a933c7a1cbc9a4efe5384fb227e9782
#
_entry.id   6a933c7a1cbc9a4efe5384fb227e9782
#
_cell.length_a   1.000
_cell.length_b   1.000
_cell.length_c   1.000
_cell.angle_alpha   90.00
_cell.angle_beta   90.00
_cell.angle_gamma   90.00
#
_symmetry.space_group_name_H-M   'P 1'
#
loop_
_entity.id
_entity.type
_entity.pdbx_description
1 polymer ?
#
loop_
_entity_poly.entity_id
_entity_poly.type
_entity_poly.pdbx_seq_one_letter_code
_entity_poly.pdbx_strand_id
1 'polypeptide(L)'
;QTGQTGFHQSAVHPFLARWWPTLGIRADARVYVPLCGKSLDMVWLSVRGYRVVGSELSSLAVEEFFGEQQRTDVQVEKHGSFHWHRSGAFEIFAGDALQLTPELLGPVQAAYDRAALVALPPSMRERYAQHFATLMPAGSRTLLVAFEYEQAIRDGPPFSVEPDEVQRLYGDFFRVEELERVDIIGESPKFAATGLDALHEVAYSLTRAPRAISR
;
A
#
# COMPACT_ATOMS: atom_id res chain seq x y z
N GLN A 1 -4.06 -11.81 20.99
CA GLN A 1 -3.58 -10.75 20.09
C GLN A 1 -2.07 -10.75 20.16
N THR A 2 -1.42 -11.50 19.29
CA THR A 2 0.02 -11.56 19.17
C THR A 2 0.44 -10.43 18.22
N GLY A 3 1.18 -9.44 18.74
CA GLY A 3 1.71 -8.29 17.97
C GLY A 3 2.83 -8.69 17.00
N GLN A 4 2.53 -9.59 16.07
CA GLN A 4 3.43 -9.97 14.98
C GLN A 4 3.02 -9.21 13.72
N THR A 5 3.51 -7.98 13.57
CA THR A 5 3.51 -7.29 12.29
C THR A 5 4.65 -7.85 11.44
N GLY A 6 4.34 -8.86 10.61
CA GLY A 6 5.31 -9.52 9.73
C GLY A 6 5.93 -8.61 8.65
N PHE A 7 5.50 -7.35 8.57
CA PHE A 7 5.91 -6.34 7.58
C PHE A 7 6.73 -5.18 8.16
N HIS A 8 7.06 -5.21 9.46
CA HIS A 8 7.88 -4.17 10.05
C HIS A 8 9.33 -4.33 9.60
N GLN A 9 9.74 -3.56 8.61
CA GLN A 9 11.13 -3.48 8.16
C GLN A 9 11.84 -2.33 8.88
N SER A 10 13.11 -2.55 9.22
CA SER A 10 13.99 -1.54 9.82
C SER A 10 14.56 -0.55 8.81
N ALA A 11 14.25 -0.70 7.53
CA ALA A 11 14.73 0.12 6.43
C ALA A 11 13.62 0.36 5.38
N VAL A 12 13.83 1.37 4.56
CA VAL A 12 12.97 1.68 3.41
C VAL A 12 12.99 0.54 2.40
N HIS A 13 11.84 0.25 1.82
CA HIS A 13 11.70 -0.80 0.84
C HIS A 13 12.56 -0.52 -0.43
N PRO A 14 13.38 -1.48 -0.91
CA PRO A 14 14.27 -1.26 -2.05
C PRO A 14 13.53 -0.83 -3.32
N PHE A 15 12.38 -1.43 -3.62
CA PHE A 15 11.57 -1.08 -4.80
C PHE A 15 11.00 0.34 -4.71
N LEU A 16 10.61 0.81 -3.51
CA LEU A 16 10.19 2.20 -3.33
C LEU A 16 11.33 3.15 -3.69
N ALA A 17 12.53 2.91 -3.14
CA ALA A 17 13.67 3.78 -3.41
C ALA A 17 14.09 3.78 -4.88
N ARG A 18 13.97 2.63 -5.57
CA ARG A 18 14.38 2.44 -6.97
C ARG A 18 13.35 2.97 -7.95
N TRP A 19 12.08 2.57 -7.79
CA TRP A 19 11.06 2.77 -8.82
C TRP A 19 10.20 4.02 -8.63
N TRP A 20 10.02 4.51 -7.41
CA TRP A 20 9.22 5.70 -7.16
C TRP A 20 9.68 6.93 -7.94
N PRO A 21 11.01 7.23 -8.03
CA PRO A 21 11.48 8.39 -8.81
C PRO A 21 11.14 8.30 -10.31
N THR A 22 10.98 7.09 -10.85
CA THR A 22 10.69 6.87 -12.28
C THR A 22 9.22 7.10 -12.64
N LEU A 23 8.33 7.16 -11.64
CA LEU A 23 6.91 7.35 -11.87
C LEU A 23 6.54 8.78 -12.26
N GLY A 24 7.47 9.74 -12.20
CA GLY A 24 7.21 11.13 -12.60
C GLY A 24 6.20 11.85 -11.71
N ILE A 25 6.11 11.47 -10.45
CA ILE A 25 5.21 12.10 -9.47
C ILE A 25 5.81 13.43 -9.04
N ARG A 26 5.02 14.51 -9.11
CA ARG A 26 5.47 15.84 -8.71
C ARG A 26 5.86 15.88 -7.23
N ALA A 27 6.86 16.68 -6.90
CA ALA A 27 7.10 17.09 -5.53
C ALA A 27 5.81 17.73 -4.96
N ASP A 28 5.58 17.65 -3.66
CA ASP A 28 4.36 18.08 -2.96
C ASP A 28 3.09 17.27 -3.24
N ALA A 29 3.15 16.26 -4.11
CA ALA A 29 2.00 15.40 -4.36
C ALA A 29 1.50 14.72 -3.08
N ARG A 30 0.18 14.52 -3.04
CA ARG A 30 -0.47 13.76 -1.97
C ARG A 30 -0.51 12.29 -2.36
N VAL A 31 0.10 11.43 -1.52
CA VAL A 31 0.35 10.01 -1.79
C VAL A 31 -0.47 9.17 -0.82
N TYR A 32 -1.33 8.31 -1.36
CA TYR A 32 -2.11 7.37 -0.56
C TYR A 32 -1.34 6.08 -0.27
N VAL A 33 -1.35 5.64 0.98
CA VAL A 33 -0.74 4.38 1.46
C VAL A 33 -1.81 3.58 2.19
N PRO A 34 -2.45 2.60 1.54
CA PRO A 34 -3.46 1.75 2.17
C PRO A 34 -2.82 0.77 3.15
N LEU A 35 -3.56 0.43 4.24
CA LEU A 35 -3.14 -0.50 5.30
C LEU A 35 -1.70 -0.21 5.76
N CYS A 36 -1.43 1.06 6.01
CA CYS A 36 -0.08 1.60 6.11
C CYS A 36 0.72 1.12 7.34
N GLY A 37 0.05 0.64 8.38
CA GLY A 37 0.72 0.23 9.62
C GLY A 37 1.65 1.34 10.15
N LYS A 38 2.85 0.94 10.56
CA LYS A 38 3.94 1.82 11.00
C LYS A 38 5.10 1.88 9.99
N SER A 39 4.78 1.87 8.69
CA SER A 39 5.80 1.74 7.65
C SER A 39 6.77 2.92 7.61
N LEU A 40 8.07 2.64 7.61
CA LEU A 40 9.14 3.61 7.38
C LEU A 40 9.11 4.16 5.94
N ASP A 41 8.43 3.49 5.03
CA ASP A 41 8.22 3.97 3.65
C ASP A 41 7.43 5.28 3.63
N MET A 42 6.48 5.46 4.57
CA MET A 42 5.78 6.74 4.72
C MET A 42 6.74 7.88 5.12
N VAL A 43 7.69 7.58 6.02
CA VAL A 43 8.71 8.56 6.42
C VAL A 43 9.60 8.92 5.25
N TRP A 44 10.01 7.93 4.47
CA TRP A 44 10.83 8.14 3.27
C TRP A 44 10.12 9.03 2.23
N LEU A 45 8.81 8.83 2.03
CA LEU A 45 8.02 9.68 1.15
C LEU A 45 7.95 11.12 1.70
N SER A 46 7.70 11.29 3.00
CA SER A 46 7.56 12.62 3.61
C SER A 46 8.86 13.43 3.54
N VAL A 47 10.02 12.80 3.77
CA VAL A 47 11.34 13.46 3.68
C VAL A 47 11.65 13.93 2.26
N ARG A 48 11.00 13.32 1.24
CA ARG A 48 11.11 13.75 -0.17
C ARG A 48 10.08 14.80 -0.57
N GLY A 49 9.36 15.34 0.40
CA GLY A 49 8.43 16.45 0.20
C GLY A 49 7.00 16.04 -0.15
N TYR A 50 6.68 14.74 -0.16
CA TYR A 50 5.32 14.26 -0.39
C TYR A 50 4.45 14.43 0.86
N ARG A 51 3.16 14.68 0.66
CA ARG A 51 2.14 14.58 1.71
C ARG A 51 1.63 13.15 1.73
N VAL A 52 1.76 12.48 2.86
CA VAL A 52 1.40 11.07 2.99
C VAL A 52 0.05 10.92 3.66
N VAL A 53 -0.86 10.25 2.99
CA VAL A 53 -2.18 9.92 3.52
C VAL A 53 -2.28 8.41 3.67
N GLY A 54 -2.38 7.94 4.89
CA GLY A 54 -2.55 6.52 5.22
C GLY A 54 -3.99 6.14 5.56
N SER A 55 -4.32 4.87 5.39
CA SER A 55 -5.43 4.24 6.09
C SER A 55 -4.94 3.00 6.83
N GLU A 56 -5.39 2.83 8.08
CA GLU A 56 -4.97 1.72 8.94
C GLU A 56 -6.13 1.31 9.85
N LEU A 57 -6.40 0.01 9.95
CA LEU A 57 -7.50 -0.50 10.76
C LEU A 57 -7.20 -0.42 12.26
N SER A 58 -5.93 -0.60 12.64
CA SER A 58 -5.47 -0.60 14.03
C SER A 58 -5.17 0.81 14.52
N SER A 59 -6.03 1.38 15.35
CA SER A 59 -5.76 2.68 16.00
C SER A 59 -4.45 2.66 16.80
N LEU A 60 -4.13 1.52 17.43
CA LEU A 60 -2.87 1.36 18.15
C LEU A 60 -1.66 1.52 17.22
N ALA A 61 -1.70 0.91 16.02
CA ALA A 61 -0.60 1.06 15.05
C ALA A 61 -0.43 2.51 14.60
N VAL A 62 -1.54 3.26 14.46
CA VAL A 62 -1.49 4.70 14.14
C VAL A 62 -0.86 5.50 15.27
N GLU A 63 -1.26 5.27 16.51
CA GLU A 63 -0.70 5.93 17.69
C GLU A 63 0.80 5.61 17.83
N GLU A 64 1.18 4.36 17.70
CA GLU A 64 2.57 3.90 17.72
C GLU A 64 3.40 4.54 16.59
N PHE A 65 2.86 4.65 15.36
CA PHE A 65 3.55 5.33 14.26
C PHE A 65 3.93 6.77 14.64
N PHE A 66 2.97 7.56 15.11
CA PHE A 66 3.24 8.94 15.51
C PHE A 66 4.19 9.03 16.71
N GLY A 67 4.07 8.11 17.68
CA GLY A 67 4.96 8.01 18.83
C GLY A 67 6.42 7.70 18.42
N GLU A 68 6.64 6.74 17.54
CA GLU A 68 7.95 6.39 17.00
C GLU A 68 8.58 7.54 16.20
N GLN A 69 7.74 8.35 15.52
CA GLN A 69 8.19 9.55 14.82
C GLN A 69 8.32 10.77 15.75
N GLN A 70 8.18 10.59 17.08
CA GLN A 70 8.30 11.62 18.12
C GLN A 70 7.38 12.83 17.86
N ARG A 71 6.17 12.59 17.28
CA ARG A 71 5.20 13.63 17.01
C ARG A 71 4.37 13.94 18.26
N THR A 72 4.50 15.16 18.77
CA THR A 72 3.77 15.64 19.95
C THR A 72 2.59 16.56 19.59
N ASP A 73 2.46 16.90 18.30
CA ASP A 73 1.48 17.85 17.75
C ASP A 73 0.34 17.14 16.99
N VAL A 74 0.09 15.86 17.30
CA VAL A 74 -0.93 15.07 16.60
C VAL A 74 -2.32 15.60 16.90
N GLN A 75 -3.01 16.05 15.86
CA GLN A 75 -4.42 16.40 15.89
C GLN A 75 -5.27 15.19 15.53
N VAL A 76 -6.34 14.94 16.29
CA VAL A 76 -7.25 13.82 16.03
C VAL A 76 -8.67 14.36 15.91
N GLU A 77 -9.30 14.07 14.78
CA GLU A 77 -10.69 14.44 14.51
C GLU A 77 -11.50 13.20 14.13
N LYS A 78 -12.78 13.17 14.49
CA LYS A 78 -13.68 12.06 14.13
C LYS A 78 -14.44 12.41 12.84
N HIS A 79 -14.33 11.54 11.84
CA HIS A 79 -15.05 11.62 10.58
C HIS A 79 -15.81 10.30 10.30
N GLY A 80 -17.08 10.27 10.64
CA GLY A 80 -17.88 9.05 10.54
C GLY A 80 -17.31 7.91 11.38
N SER A 81 -16.92 6.82 10.73
CA SER A 81 -16.27 5.65 11.37
C SER A 81 -14.76 5.79 11.54
N PHE A 82 -14.15 6.88 11.05
CA PHE A 82 -12.71 7.10 11.12
C PHE A 82 -12.32 8.06 12.25
N HIS A 83 -11.14 7.80 12.83
CA HIS A 83 -10.38 8.81 13.55
C HIS A 83 -9.25 9.28 12.64
N TRP A 84 -9.28 10.55 12.27
CA TRP A 84 -8.32 11.17 11.38
C TRP A 84 -7.21 11.82 12.18
N HIS A 85 -6.01 11.26 12.10
CA HIS A 85 -4.82 11.71 12.78
C HIS A 85 -3.94 12.53 11.84
N ARG A 86 -3.49 13.71 12.26
CA ARG A 86 -2.67 14.60 11.45
C ARG A 86 -1.49 15.15 12.22
N SER A 87 -0.30 15.13 11.63
CA SER A 87 0.89 15.84 12.12
C SER A 87 1.88 16.04 10.99
N GLY A 88 2.26 17.29 10.72
CA GLY A 88 3.20 17.64 9.66
C GLY A 88 2.73 17.18 8.29
N ALA A 89 3.53 16.33 7.63
CA ALA A 89 3.23 15.77 6.30
C ALA A 89 2.36 14.52 6.33
N PHE A 90 1.95 14.05 7.51
CA PHE A 90 1.21 12.80 7.67
C PHE A 90 -0.25 13.05 8.02
N GLU A 91 -1.10 12.30 7.34
CA GLU A 91 -2.54 12.17 7.61
C GLU A 91 -2.86 10.68 7.63
N ILE A 92 -3.44 10.14 8.70
CA ILE A 92 -3.81 8.73 8.78
C ILE A 92 -5.25 8.58 9.25
N PHE A 93 -6.05 7.91 8.44
CA PHE A 93 -7.42 7.52 8.76
C PHE A 93 -7.41 6.17 9.49
N ALA A 94 -7.60 6.18 10.80
CA ALA A 94 -7.77 4.96 11.59
C ALA A 94 -9.19 4.44 11.41
N GLY A 95 -9.33 3.32 10.68
CA GLY A 95 -10.61 2.69 10.32
C GLY A 95 -10.50 1.73 9.13
N ASP A 96 -11.64 1.18 8.72
CA ASP A 96 -11.69 0.25 7.58
C ASP A 96 -11.44 0.97 6.25
N ALA A 97 -10.31 0.68 5.60
CA ALA A 97 -9.92 1.25 4.31
C ALA A 97 -11.01 1.09 3.23
N LEU A 98 -11.83 0.03 3.29
CA LEU A 98 -12.93 -0.20 2.35
C LEU A 98 -14.15 0.71 2.56
N GLN A 99 -14.15 1.53 3.61
CA GLN A 99 -15.15 2.56 3.87
C GLN A 99 -14.64 3.98 3.55
N LEU A 100 -13.36 4.13 3.18
CA LEU A 100 -12.80 5.43 2.83
C LEU A 100 -13.39 5.91 1.51
N THR A 101 -13.89 7.15 1.47
CA THR A 101 -14.47 7.71 0.25
C THR A 101 -13.52 8.69 -0.44
N PRO A 102 -13.68 8.95 -1.75
CA PRO A 102 -12.90 9.97 -2.44
C PRO A 102 -12.99 11.35 -1.79
N GLU A 103 -14.18 11.70 -1.26
CA GLU A 103 -14.41 13.00 -0.60
C GLU A 103 -13.63 13.10 0.71
N LEU A 104 -13.58 12.02 1.49
CA LEU A 104 -12.87 11.97 2.76
C LEU A 104 -11.35 11.89 2.52
N LEU A 105 -10.91 11.05 1.59
CA LEU A 105 -9.51 10.94 1.21
C LEU A 105 -8.98 12.27 0.63
N GLY A 106 -9.83 12.99 -0.11
CA GLY A 106 -9.42 14.15 -0.88
C GLY A 106 -8.56 13.78 -2.10
N PRO A 107 -8.15 14.78 -2.91
CA PRO A 107 -7.42 14.51 -4.15
C PRO A 107 -6.02 13.97 -3.85
N VAL A 108 -5.72 12.78 -4.38
CA VAL A 108 -4.40 12.16 -4.36
C VAL A 108 -3.83 12.05 -5.78
N GLN A 109 -2.53 12.15 -5.94
CA GLN A 109 -1.86 12.08 -7.24
C GLN A 109 -1.16 10.74 -7.45
N ALA A 110 -0.87 10.04 -6.36
CA ALA A 110 -0.22 8.75 -6.39
C ALA A 110 -0.64 7.87 -5.22
N ALA A 111 -0.32 6.58 -5.32
CA ALA A 111 -0.41 5.65 -4.20
C ALA A 111 0.82 4.73 -4.13
N TYR A 112 1.07 4.23 -2.93
CA TYR A 112 2.05 3.19 -2.67
C TYR A 112 1.38 2.05 -1.93
N ASP A 113 1.13 0.95 -2.63
CA ASP A 113 0.53 -0.27 -2.07
C ASP A 113 1.59 -1.38 -2.02
N ARG A 114 2.11 -1.62 -0.83
CA ARG A 114 3.09 -2.70 -0.61
C ARG A 114 2.56 -3.76 0.34
N ALA A 115 1.58 -3.43 1.15
CA ALA A 115 1.11 -4.32 2.20
C ALA A 115 -0.39 -4.65 2.09
N ALA A 116 -1.18 -3.85 1.39
CA ALA A 116 -2.63 -4.01 1.39
C ALA A 116 -3.07 -5.21 0.56
N LEU A 117 -2.72 -5.28 -0.72
CA LEU A 117 -3.16 -6.36 -1.61
C LEU A 117 -2.76 -7.74 -1.09
N VAL A 118 -1.50 -7.89 -0.67
CA VAL A 118 -0.94 -9.18 -0.19
C VAL A 118 -1.41 -9.56 1.22
N ALA A 119 -1.95 -8.62 1.99
CA ALA A 119 -2.54 -8.92 3.30
C ALA A 119 -3.98 -9.45 3.18
N LEU A 120 -4.63 -9.27 2.04
CA LEU A 120 -6.02 -9.64 1.84
C LEU A 120 -6.15 -11.05 1.26
N PRO A 121 -7.05 -11.88 1.83
CA PRO A 121 -7.36 -13.18 1.23
C PRO A 121 -8.00 -13.00 -0.15
N PRO A 122 -7.87 -13.98 -1.08
CA PRO A 122 -8.37 -13.87 -2.45
C PRO A 122 -9.83 -13.39 -2.57
N SER A 123 -10.69 -13.82 -1.64
CA SER A 123 -12.11 -13.43 -1.60
C SER A 123 -12.37 -11.92 -1.37
N MET A 124 -11.39 -11.17 -0.88
CA MET A 124 -11.52 -9.74 -0.61
C MET A 124 -10.82 -8.85 -1.65
N ARG A 125 -9.92 -9.41 -2.46
CA ARG A 125 -9.05 -8.63 -3.36
C ARG A 125 -9.81 -7.91 -4.47
N GLU A 126 -10.82 -8.56 -5.05
CA GLU A 126 -11.63 -7.93 -6.09
C GLU A 126 -12.36 -6.70 -5.55
N ARG A 127 -13.01 -6.83 -4.40
CA ARG A 127 -13.65 -5.69 -3.73
C ARG A 127 -12.65 -4.58 -3.41
N TYR A 128 -11.46 -4.97 -2.94
CA TYR A 128 -10.39 -4.02 -2.65
C TYR A 128 -9.92 -3.27 -3.91
N ALA A 129 -9.61 -3.98 -4.99
CA ALA A 129 -9.13 -3.38 -6.23
C ALA A 129 -10.17 -2.45 -6.87
N GLN A 130 -11.44 -2.85 -6.88
CA GLN A 130 -12.55 -2.01 -7.35
C GLN A 130 -12.68 -0.74 -6.49
N HIS A 131 -12.65 -0.90 -5.16
CA HIS A 131 -12.72 0.22 -4.24
C HIS A 131 -11.52 1.16 -4.41
N PHE A 132 -10.30 0.61 -4.44
CA PHE A 132 -9.06 1.37 -4.68
C PHE A 132 -9.15 2.19 -5.98
N ALA A 133 -9.68 1.60 -7.05
CA ALA A 133 -9.88 2.30 -8.32
C ALA A 133 -10.86 3.49 -8.21
N THR A 134 -11.81 3.47 -7.26
CA THR A 134 -12.70 4.63 -7.01
C THR A 134 -11.96 5.77 -6.32
N LEU A 135 -10.98 5.47 -5.49
CA LEU A 135 -10.18 6.44 -4.73
C LEU A 135 -9.15 7.15 -5.61
N MET A 136 -8.70 6.49 -6.69
CA MET A 136 -7.61 6.98 -7.52
C MET A 136 -8.11 7.80 -8.70
N PRO A 137 -7.76 9.12 -8.80
CA PRO A 137 -8.14 9.95 -9.94
C PRO A 137 -7.48 9.49 -11.24
N ALA A 138 -8.12 9.82 -12.38
CA ALA A 138 -7.53 9.57 -13.69
C ALA A 138 -6.12 10.20 -13.82
N GLY A 139 -5.18 9.42 -14.38
CA GLY A 139 -3.78 9.82 -14.53
C GLY A 139 -2.92 9.64 -13.27
N SER A 140 -3.51 9.27 -12.12
CA SER A 140 -2.72 8.95 -10.92
C SER A 140 -1.83 7.72 -11.14
N ARG A 141 -0.73 7.67 -10.40
CA ARG A 141 0.28 6.61 -10.47
C ARG A 141 0.31 5.82 -9.17
N THR A 142 0.44 4.50 -9.28
CA THR A 142 0.61 3.62 -8.11
C THR A 142 1.84 2.76 -8.30
N LEU A 143 2.68 2.70 -7.27
CA LEU A 143 3.66 1.62 -7.12
C LEU A 143 3.00 0.54 -6.27
N LEU A 144 2.75 -0.62 -6.89
CA LEU A 144 2.25 -1.81 -6.23
C LEU A 144 3.40 -2.80 -6.05
N VAL A 145 3.53 -3.36 -4.85
CA VAL A 145 4.47 -4.45 -4.56
C VAL A 145 3.68 -5.68 -4.13
N ALA A 146 3.86 -6.78 -4.82
CA ALA A 146 3.21 -8.05 -4.55
C ALA A 146 4.24 -9.17 -4.26
N PHE A 147 3.77 -10.25 -3.65
CA PHE A 147 4.52 -11.50 -3.51
C PHE A 147 3.94 -12.57 -4.42
N GLU A 148 4.83 -13.40 -4.97
CA GLU A 148 4.48 -14.57 -5.77
C GLU A 148 5.24 -15.78 -5.24
N TYR A 149 4.51 -16.80 -4.85
CA TYR A 149 5.04 -18.06 -4.34
C TYR A 149 3.95 -19.15 -4.44
N GLU A 150 4.31 -20.40 -4.28
CA GLU A 150 3.35 -21.50 -4.27
C GLU A 150 2.43 -21.44 -3.04
N GLN A 151 1.23 -20.85 -3.22
CA GLN A 151 0.28 -20.58 -2.13
C GLN A 151 -0.13 -21.84 -1.36
N ALA A 152 -0.10 -23.03 -1.99
CA ALA A 152 -0.47 -24.29 -1.35
C ALA A 152 0.50 -24.71 -0.24
N ILE A 153 1.76 -24.23 -0.28
CA ILE A 153 2.81 -24.56 0.70
C ILE A 153 2.69 -23.70 1.96
N ARG A 154 2.15 -22.49 1.83
CA ARG A 154 2.12 -21.54 2.93
C ARG A 154 0.82 -20.74 2.96
N ASP A 155 0.14 -20.80 4.12
CA ASP A 155 -0.98 -19.87 4.38
C ASP A 155 -0.48 -18.44 4.56
N GLY A 156 -1.26 -17.49 4.03
CA GLY A 156 -1.03 -16.07 4.24
C GLY A 156 -1.54 -15.57 5.61
N PRO A 157 -1.46 -14.27 5.91
CA PRO A 157 -0.74 -13.25 5.16
C PRO A 157 0.78 -13.27 5.38
N PRO A 158 1.58 -12.69 4.46
CA PRO A 158 1.18 -12.23 3.14
C PRO A 158 0.78 -13.39 2.24
N PHE A 159 -0.19 -13.14 1.36
CA PHE A 159 -0.63 -14.11 0.37
C PHE A 159 0.10 -13.92 -0.96
N SER A 160 0.23 -15.00 -1.73
CA SER A 160 0.68 -14.94 -3.12
C SER A 160 -0.35 -14.22 -3.99
N VAL A 161 0.11 -13.38 -4.90
CA VAL A 161 -0.69 -12.70 -5.93
C VAL A 161 0.02 -12.83 -7.25
N GLU A 162 -0.45 -13.75 -8.08
CA GLU A 162 0.13 -14.06 -9.39
C GLU A 162 -0.04 -12.88 -10.38
N PRO A 163 0.84 -12.73 -11.38
CA PRO A 163 0.75 -11.65 -12.38
C PRO A 163 -0.60 -11.57 -13.10
N ASP A 164 -1.15 -12.74 -13.47
CA ASP A 164 -2.47 -12.81 -14.11
C ASP A 164 -3.58 -12.34 -13.17
N GLU A 165 -3.44 -12.57 -11.86
CA GLU A 165 -4.36 -12.03 -10.87
C GLU A 165 -4.25 -10.51 -10.77
N VAL A 166 -3.04 -9.95 -10.75
CA VAL A 166 -2.84 -8.49 -10.77
C VAL A 166 -3.48 -7.88 -12.01
N GLN A 167 -3.26 -8.48 -13.18
CA GLN A 167 -3.87 -8.01 -14.43
C GLN A 167 -5.40 -8.11 -14.40
N ARG A 168 -5.96 -9.19 -13.87
CA ARG A 168 -7.41 -9.38 -13.72
C ARG A 168 -8.04 -8.38 -12.74
N LEU A 169 -7.36 -8.08 -11.64
CA LEU A 169 -7.87 -7.17 -10.60
C LEU A 169 -7.84 -5.69 -11.04
N TYR A 170 -6.82 -5.30 -11.77
CA TYR A 170 -6.56 -3.87 -12.04
C TYR A 170 -6.69 -3.48 -13.51
N GLY A 171 -6.61 -4.43 -14.46
CA GLY A 171 -6.52 -4.15 -15.89
C GLY A 171 -7.69 -3.35 -16.48
N ASP A 172 -8.89 -3.48 -15.93
CA ASP A 172 -10.06 -2.70 -16.35
C ASP A 172 -9.99 -1.22 -15.93
N PHE A 173 -9.18 -0.92 -14.92
CA PHE A 173 -9.11 0.42 -14.33
C PHE A 173 -7.78 1.12 -14.55
N PHE A 174 -6.71 0.35 -14.70
CA PHE A 174 -5.34 0.83 -14.77
C PHE A 174 -4.61 0.17 -15.94
N ARG A 175 -3.69 0.92 -16.54
CA ARG A 175 -2.61 0.30 -17.29
C ARG A 175 -1.65 -0.32 -16.27
N VAL A 176 -1.47 -1.63 -16.33
CA VAL A 176 -0.58 -2.41 -15.47
C VAL A 176 0.73 -2.67 -16.21
N GLU A 177 1.86 -2.44 -15.55
CA GLU A 177 3.19 -2.67 -16.10
C GLU A 177 4.07 -3.28 -15.00
N GLU A 178 4.60 -4.48 -15.24
CA GLU A 178 5.61 -5.09 -14.36
C GLU A 178 6.93 -4.33 -14.53
N LEU A 179 7.51 -3.88 -13.43
CA LEU A 179 8.75 -3.11 -13.42
C LEU A 179 9.96 -3.98 -13.09
N GLU A 180 9.80 -4.86 -12.11
CA GLU A 180 10.89 -5.70 -11.62
C GLU A 180 10.33 -6.91 -10.88
N ARG A 181 11.02 -8.05 -11.02
CA ARG A 181 10.76 -9.29 -10.29
C ARG A 181 12.08 -9.79 -9.71
N VAL A 182 12.11 -10.05 -8.41
CA VAL A 182 13.31 -10.53 -7.72
C VAL A 182 12.94 -11.72 -6.85
N ASP A 183 13.70 -12.81 -6.96
CA ASP A 183 13.61 -13.93 -6.00
C ASP A 183 14.33 -13.54 -4.72
N ILE A 184 13.58 -13.46 -3.63
CA ILE A 184 14.05 -13.07 -2.30
C ILE A 184 14.02 -14.22 -1.30
N ILE A 185 13.88 -15.47 -1.75
CA ILE A 185 13.78 -16.65 -0.85
C ILE A 185 15.02 -16.75 0.04
N GLY A 186 16.22 -16.47 -0.51
CA GLY A 186 17.49 -16.49 0.22
C GLY A 186 17.59 -15.42 1.31
N GLU A 187 16.81 -14.33 1.20
CA GLU A 187 16.77 -13.23 2.16
C GLU A 187 15.57 -13.34 3.11
N SER A 188 14.76 -14.39 2.95
CA SER A 188 13.48 -14.58 3.66
C SER A 188 13.42 -15.88 4.45
N PRO A 189 14.21 -16.01 5.55
CA PRO A 189 14.34 -17.28 6.30
C PRO A 189 13.01 -17.84 6.78
N LYS A 190 12.05 -16.98 7.13
CA LYS A 190 10.71 -17.39 7.56
C LYS A 190 9.91 -18.07 6.44
N PHE A 191 10.12 -17.65 5.18
CA PHE A 191 9.49 -18.28 4.02
C PHE A 191 10.24 -19.56 3.62
N ALA A 192 11.56 -19.52 3.56
CA ALA A 192 12.39 -20.69 3.27
C ALA A 192 12.11 -21.85 4.25
N ALA A 193 11.89 -21.56 5.53
CA ALA A 193 11.55 -22.57 6.55
C ALA A 193 10.21 -23.28 6.31
N THR A 194 9.34 -22.78 5.42
CA THR A 194 8.08 -23.45 5.06
C THR A 194 8.23 -24.46 3.93
N GLY A 195 9.41 -24.58 3.34
CA GLY A 195 9.69 -25.48 2.22
C GLY A 195 9.41 -24.88 0.85
N LEU A 196 9.27 -23.54 0.75
CA LEU A 196 9.18 -22.85 -0.53
C LEU A 196 10.53 -22.86 -1.25
N ASP A 197 10.50 -23.21 -2.54
CA ASP A 197 11.69 -23.19 -3.42
C ASP A 197 12.01 -21.78 -3.93
N ALA A 198 11.00 -20.94 -4.07
CA ALA A 198 11.13 -19.55 -4.54
C ALA A 198 10.11 -18.64 -3.85
N LEU A 199 10.49 -17.37 -3.68
CA LEU A 199 9.63 -16.28 -3.25
C LEU A 199 9.98 -15.06 -4.08
N HIS A 200 9.14 -14.72 -5.04
CA HIS A 200 9.35 -13.50 -5.82
C HIS A 200 8.64 -12.31 -5.16
N GLU A 201 9.38 -11.23 -5.05
CA GLU A 201 8.81 -9.91 -4.81
C GLU A 201 8.72 -9.19 -6.16
N VAL A 202 7.54 -8.64 -6.49
CA VAL A 202 7.26 -8.09 -7.81
C VAL A 202 6.75 -6.67 -7.68
N ALA A 203 7.40 -5.73 -8.37
CA ALA A 203 6.99 -4.34 -8.46
C ALA A 203 6.18 -4.08 -9.73
N TYR A 204 5.04 -3.41 -9.59
CA TYR A 204 4.22 -2.97 -10.71
C TYR A 204 3.99 -1.46 -10.69
N SER A 205 3.96 -0.85 -11.87
CA SER A 205 3.42 0.50 -12.07
C SER A 205 1.97 0.37 -12.55
N LEU A 206 1.06 1.00 -11.80
CA LEU A 206 -0.34 1.12 -12.22
C LEU A 206 -0.62 2.58 -12.58
N THR A 207 -1.04 2.83 -13.82
CA THR A 207 -1.47 4.17 -14.25
C THR A 207 -2.99 4.17 -14.41
N ARG A 208 -3.68 5.01 -13.63
CA ARG A 208 -5.15 5.09 -13.69
C ARG A 208 -5.61 5.58 -15.05
N ALA A 209 -6.37 4.76 -15.75
CA ALA A 209 -6.94 5.12 -17.03
C ALA A 209 -7.99 6.25 -16.89
N PRO A 210 -8.17 7.11 -17.89
CA PRO A 210 -9.32 8.01 -17.94
C PRO A 210 -10.61 7.19 -17.82
N ARG A 211 -11.62 7.70 -17.11
CA ARG A 211 -12.93 7.05 -17.14
C ARG A 211 -13.42 7.08 -18.58
N ALA A 212 -13.78 5.92 -19.13
CA ALA A 212 -14.50 5.88 -20.39
C ALA A 212 -15.75 6.75 -20.23
N ILE A 213 -15.86 7.80 -21.07
CA ILE A 213 -17.07 8.59 -21.14
C ILE A 213 -18.11 7.67 -21.80
N SER A 214 -18.99 7.10 -20.98
CA SER A 214 -20.17 6.40 -21.52
C SER A 214 -20.94 7.39 -22.38
N ARG A 215 -20.93 7.13 -23.70
CA ARG A 215 -21.75 7.87 -24.66
C ARG A 215 -23.19 7.36 -24.58
#